data_1eda019c2f5a56fb2879dbd31b047c81
#
_entry.id   1eda019c2f5a56fb2879dbd31b047c81
#
_cell.length_a   1.000
_cell.length_b   1.000
_cell.length_c   1.000
_cell.angle_alpha   90.00
_cell.angle_beta   90.00
_cell.angle_gamma   90.00
#
_symmetry.space_group_name_H-M   'P 1'
#
loop_
_entity.id
_entity.type
_entity.pdbx_description
1 polymer ?
#
loop_
_entity_poly.entity_id
_entity_poly.type
_entity_poly.pdbx_seq_one_letter_code
_entity_poly.pdbx_strand_id
1 'polypeptide(L)'
;MHPTTFDLIAVGGGTAGLVTAAGGAGLGAKVALVERHRMGGECLWNGCVPSKALLAVAKTAKMVRHARAFGIETGNARVHLNEALAHVKRVQARIAPHDSPERFRGLGVHVAQGQAVFVDRHTLEVNGERLTARNIVIATGTSPAVPPIPGLAETGFHTNETIFDIAELPTTLLVVGGGPIGTELAQAFARLGSTVHIIEALPVFFAREDAEIAALLREQLEAEGIRFHLGAQAMRARREGSSTVLVVRAADGQETELTGDALLIATGRRPNMDGLGLEHVRVVTDRGGVVADARLRTNIPGIYAAGDIVSGGLKFTHVADVMARAVLRNALFPGSSAVDYSAVPWVTYTDPELARVGLTEHEARERHGSSIGVWRREIGAVDRVIADGGPPGLVKIVTDRRGRVLGGHILSAHAGDMIGELTIAMKFGLTVGQLSGVIHPYPTTAEAIKQAAEQRVKSTFAGWM
;
A
#
# COMPACT_ATOMS: atom_id res chain seq x y z
N MET A 1 -30.94 28.78 -11.45
CA MET A 1 -31.27 27.36 -11.14
C MET A 1 -31.19 27.21 -9.63
N HIS A 2 -32.17 26.58 -9.01
CA HIS A 2 -32.06 26.24 -7.58
C HIS A 2 -30.97 25.17 -7.43
N PRO A 3 -30.06 25.27 -6.43
CA PRO A 3 -29.02 24.28 -6.22
C PRO A 3 -29.64 22.93 -5.90
N THR A 4 -29.10 21.87 -6.52
CA THR A 4 -29.51 20.51 -6.22
C THR A 4 -28.99 20.14 -4.81
N THR A 5 -29.90 19.78 -3.92
CA THR A 5 -29.57 19.50 -2.51
C THR A 5 -29.43 17.99 -2.27
N PHE A 6 -28.34 17.59 -1.62
CA PHE A 6 -27.98 16.23 -1.23
C PHE A 6 -27.87 16.11 0.29
N ASP A 7 -27.96 14.89 0.81
CA ASP A 7 -27.61 14.58 2.20
C ASP A 7 -26.09 14.51 2.36
N LEU A 8 -25.41 14.02 1.32
CA LEU A 8 -23.97 13.75 1.31
C LEU A 8 -23.37 13.99 -0.07
N ILE A 9 -22.24 14.68 -0.14
CA ILE A 9 -21.37 14.74 -1.33
C ILE A 9 -20.03 14.14 -1.00
N ALA A 10 -19.57 13.15 -1.80
CA ALA A 10 -18.21 12.64 -1.76
C ALA A 10 -17.38 13.31 -2.85
N VAL A 11 -16.21 13.87 -2.50
CA VAL A 11 -15.28 14.52 -3.43
C VAL A 11 -14.07 13.62 -3.65
N GLY A 12 -13.97 13.00 -4.81
CA GLY A 12 -12.99 12.01 -5.21
C GLY A 12 -13.60 10.62 -5.42
N GLY A 13 -13.38 10.05 -6.58
CA GLY A 13 -13.86 8.73 -7.00
C GLY A 13 -12.91 7.57 -6.73
N GLY A 14 -12.02 7.71 -5.73
CA GLY A 14 -11.22 6.60 -5.19
C GLY A 14 -11.96 5.81 -4.12
N THR A 15 -11.31 4.83 -3.49
CA THR A 15 -11.94 3.88 -2.56
C THR A 15 -12.80 4.56 -1.49
N ALA A 16 -12.28 5.60 -0.79
CA ALA A 16 -13.04 6.27 0.25
C ALA A 16 -14.32 6.93 -0.29
N GLY A 17 -14.24 7.61 -1.44
CA GLY A 17 -15.39 8.26 -2.06
C GLY A 17 -16.40 7.26 -2.63
N LEU A 18 -15.93 6.20 -3.29
CA LEU A 18 -16.79 5.14 -3.84
C LEU A 18 -17.57 4.43 -2.73
N VAL A 19 -16.91 4.02 -1.65
CA VAL A 19 -17.55 3.38 -0.50
C VAL A 19 -18.53 4.33 0.19
N THR A 20 -18.15 5.61 0.34
CA THR A 20 -19.03 6.66 0.88
C THR A 20 -20.28 6.82 0.01
N ALA A 21 -20.11 6.91 -1.32
CA ALA A 21 -21.24 7.15 -2.22
C ALA A 21 -22.18 5.92 -2.30
N ALA A 22 -21.62 4.73 -2.52
CA ALA A 22 -22.42 3.51 -2.61
C ALA A 22 -23.10 3.18 -1.28
N GLY A 23 -22.37 3.32 -0.16
CA GLY A 23 -22.92 3.08 1.17
C GLY A 23 -24.00 4.08 1.55
N GLY A 24 -23.81 5.37 1.26
CA GLY A 24 -24.82 6.40 1.50
C GLY A 24 -26.10 6.15 0.70
N ALA A 25 -25.98 5.86 -0.59
CA ALA A 25 -27.13 5.51 -1.45
C ALA A 25 -27.84 4.24 -0.96
N GLY A 26 -27.09 3.20 -0.57
CA GLY A 26 -27.63 1.97 0.00
C GLY A 26 -28.37 2.16 1.33
N LEU A 27 -28.08 3.24 2.06
CA LEU A 27 -28.77 3.66 3.29
C LEU A 27 -29.95 4.60 3.00
N GLY A 28 -30.27 4.88 1.73
CA GLY A 28 -31.39 5.71 1.32
C GLY A 28 -31.09 7.23 1.31
N ALA A 29 -29.84 7.63 1.50
CA ALA A 29 -29.45 9.03 1.42
C ALA A 29 -29.38 9.50 -0.04
N LYS A 30 -29.68 10.78 -0.30
CA LYS A 30 -29.46 11.42 -1.58
C LYS A 30 -27.99 11.82 -1.70
N VAL A 31 -27.25 11.15 -2.55
CA VAL A 31 -25.78 11.25 -2.62
C VAL A 31 -25.31 11.79 -3.96
N ALA A 32 -24.31 12.68 -3.94
CA ALA A 32 -23.50 13.02 -5.09
C ALA A 32 -22.06 12.52 -4.92
N LEU A 33 -21.43 12.12 -6.02
CA LEU A 33 -20.02 11.79 -6.12
C LEU A 33 -19.37 12.67 -7.19
N VAL A 34 -18.32 13.38 -6.82
CA VAL A 34 -17.58 14.23 -7.75
C VAL A 34 -16.22 13.60 -8.02
N GLU A 35 -15.89 13.40 -9.31
CA GLU A 35 -14.57 12.90 -9.72
C GLU A 35 -14.02 13.74 -10.88
N ARG A 36 -12.76 14.17 -10.74
CA ARG A 36 -12.14 15.04 -11.77
C ARG A 36 -11.56 14.28 -12.98
N HIS A 37 -11.19 13.01 -12.81
CA HIS A 37 -10.56 12.19 -13.84
C HIS A 37 -11.35 10.91 -14.12
N ARG A 38 -10.95 9.79 -13.47
CA ARG A 38 -11.56 8.47 -13.65
C ARG A 38 -11.96 7.87 -12.31
N MET A 39 -13.18 7.37 -12.22
CA MET A 39 -13.63 6.61 -11.06
C MET A 39 -12.83 5.30 -10.91
N GLY A 40 -12.67 4.81 -9.67
CA GLY A 40 -11.77 3.72 -9.30
C GLY A 40 -10.49 4.22 -8.62
N GLY A 41 -10.17 5.50 -8.84
CA GLY A 41 -9.02 6.16 -8.21
C GLY A 41 -7.69 5.49 -8.53
N GLU A 42 -6.69 5.78 -7.70
CA GLU A 42 -5.33 5.28 -7.91
C GLU A 42 -5.24 3.76 -7.76
N CYS A 43 -5.98 3.17 -6.83
CA CYS A 43 -5.92 1.72 -6.58
C CYS A 43 -6.18 0.91 -7.85
N LEU A 44 -7.21 1.28 -8.62
CA LEU A 44 -7.57 0.60 -9.86
C LEU A 44 -6.62 0.93 -11.01
N TRP A 45 -6.19 2.21 -11.14
CA TRP A 45 -5.54 2.66 -12.36
C TRP A 45 -4.02 2.70 -12.30
N ASN A 46 -3.44 3.05 -11.15
CA ASN A 46 -2.01 3.36 -11.03
C ASN A 46 -1.34 2.71 -9.80
N GLY A 47 -2.11 1.97 -8.98
CA GLY A 47 -1.65 1.44 -7.69
C GLY A 47 -1.78 -0.07 -7.57
N CYS A 48 -2.69 -0.51 -6.69
CA CYS A 48 -2.81 -1.92 -6.27
C CYS A 48 -3.05 -2.87 -7.44
N VAL A 49 -4.03 -2.56 -8.31
CA VAL A 49 -4.43 -3.47 -9.38
C VAL A 49 -3.31 -3.65 -10.42
N PRO A 50 -2.77 -2.59 -11.04
CA PRO A 50 -1.75 -2.77 -12.06
C PRO A 50 -0.44 -3.34 -11.49
N SER A 51 -0.01 -2.95 -10.27
CA SER A 51 1.21 -3.47 -9.69
C SER A 51 1.10 -4.97 -9.37
N LYS A 52 -0.02 -5.43 -8.81
CA LYS A 52 -0.23 -6.86 -8.49
C LYS A 52 -0.39 -7.70 -9.75
N ALA A 53 -1.04 -7.16 -10.79
CA ALA A 53 -1.09 -7.82 -12.08
C ALA A 53 0.30 -7.97 -12.72
N LEU A 54 1.16 -6.94 -12.63
CA LEU A 54 2.53 -7.01 -13.13
C LEU A 54 3.40 -7.96 -12.29
N LEU A 55 3.25 -7.94 -10.96
CA LEU A 55 3.94 -8.88 -10.06
C LEU A 55 3.53 -10.34 -10.35
N ALA A 56 2.28 -10.60 -10.70
CA ALA A 56 1.84 -11.95 -11.10
C ALA A 56 2.55 -12.41 -12.39
N VAL A 57 2.73 -11.53 -13.37
CA VAL A 57 3.53 -11.83 -14.58
C VAL A 57 4.98 -12.09 -14.20
N ALA A 58 5.58 -11.24 -13.35
CA ALA A 58 6.96 -11.36 -12.89
C ALA A 58 7.18 -12.67 -12.10
N LYS A 59 6.25 -13.06 -11.24
CA LYS A 59 6.25 -14.35 -10.52
C LYS A 59 6.20 -15.52 -11.50
N THR A 60 5.34 -15.47 -12.50
CA THR A 60 5.26 -16.48 -13.56
C THR A 60 6.58 -16.59 -14.32
N ALA A 61 7.18 -15.47 -14.71
CA ALA A 61 8.47 -15.47 -15.40
C ALA A 61 9.58 -16.11 -14.55
N LYS A 62 9.62 -15.87 -13.22
CA LYS A 62 10.53 -16.53 -12.30
C LYS A 62 10.25 -18.04 -12.23
N MET A 63 9.00 -18.45 -12.08
CA MET A 63 8.61 -19.88 -12.03
C MET A 63 9.05 -20.64 -13.28
N VAL A 64 8.83 -20.07 -14.47
CA VAL A 64 9.25 -20.67 -15.73
C VAL A 64 10.79 -20.87 -15.80
N ARG A 65 11.58 -19.86 -15.37
CA ARG A 65 13.05 -19.98 -15.34
C ARG A 65 13.55 -21.05 -14.35
N HIS A 66 12.79 -21.29 -13.27
CA HIS A 66 13.16 -22.24 -12.23
C HIS A 66 12.43 -23.61 -12.37
N ALA A 67 11.64 -23.78 -13.42
CA ALA A 67 10.84 -25.00 -13.65
C ALA A 67 11.69 -26.29 -13.70
N ARG A 68 12.97 -26.19 -14.11
CA ARG A 68 13.90 -27.32 -14.15
C ARG A 68 14.12 -27.96 -12.77
N ALA A 69 14.03 -27.19 -11.68
CA ALA A 69 14.13 -27.72 -10.31
C ALA A 69 12.98 -28.70 -10.00
N PHE A 70 11.88 -28.60 -10.73
CA PHE A 70 10.71 -29.51 -10.65
C PHE A 70 10.69 -30.55 -11.78
N GLY A 71 11.78 -30.72 -12.53
CA GLY A 71 11.86 -31.66 -13.63
C GLY A 71 11.15 -31.19 -14.93
N ILE A 72 10.81 -29.91 -15.05
CA ILE A 72 10.09 -29.37 -16.21
C ILE A 72 11.05 -28.56 -17.08
N GLU A 73 11.18 -28.92 -18.35
CA GLU A 73 11.94 -28.17 -19.34
C GLU A 73 11.05 -27.16 -20.07
N THR A 74 11.40 -25.90 -20.04
CA THR A 74 10.61 -24.80 -20.62
C THR A 74 11.27 -24.08 -21.79
N GLY A 75 12.50 -24.47 -22.16
CA GLY A 75 13.31 -23.75 -23.16
C GLY A 75 13.67 -22.33 -22.69
N ASN A 76 14.07 -21.48 -23.66
CA ASN A 76 14.39 -20.09 -23.36
C ASN A 76 13.12 -19.24 -23.29
N ALA A 77 12.61 -19.01 -22.09
CA ALA A 77 11.47 -18.12 -21.88
C ALA A 77 11.87 -16.65 -22.19
N ARG A 78 11.14 -16.04 -23.11
CA ARG A 78 11.26 -14.60 -23.41
C ARG A 78 10.04 -13.87 -22.84
N VAL A 79 10.28 -12.73 -22.21
CA VAL A 79 9.22 -11.84 -21.75
C VAL A 79 8.94 -10.79 -22.84
N HIS A 80 7.69 -10.69 -23.25
CA HIS A 80 7.21 -9.64 -24.16
C HIS A 80 6.49 -8.58 -23.32
N LEU A 81 7.15 -7.43 -23.07
CA LEU A 81 6.60 -6.39 -22.19
C LEU A 81 5.21 -5.94 -22.62
N ASN A 82 4.99 -5.74 -23.91
CA ASN A 82 3.69 -5.31 -24.44
C ASN A 82 2.56 -6.28 -24.07
N GLU A 83 2.82 -7.59 -24.10
CA GLU A 83 1.84 -8.61 -23.71
C GLU A 83 1.63 -8.65 -22.18
N ALA A 84 2.72 -8.45 -21.41
CA ALA A 84 2.67 -8.32 -19.95
C ALA A 84 1.81 -7.10 -19.54
N LEU A 85 2.04 -5.94 -20.15
CA LEU A 85 1.25 -4.74 -19.90
C LEU A 85 -0.18 -4.87 -20.45
N ALA A 86 -0.39 -5.55 -21.56
CA ALA A 86 -1.73 -5.89 -22.04
C ALA A 86 -2.49 -6.77 -21.04
N HIS A 87 -1.81 -7.71 -20.33
CA HIS A 87 -2.42 -8.46 -19.24
C HIS A 87 -2.86 -7.52 -18.13
N VAL A 88 -2.00 -6.57 -17.70
CA VAL A 88 -2.35 -5.56 -16.69
C VAL A 88 -3.61 -4.79 -17.09
N LYS A 89 -3.67 -4.30 -18.34
CA LYS A 89 -4.83 -3.56 -18.86
C LYS A 89 -6.11 -4.42 -18.91
N ARG A 90 -6.00 -5.72 -19.26
CA ARG A 90 -7.15 -6.65 -19.20
C ARG A 90 -7.67 -6.82 -17.77
N VAL A 91 -6.79 -6.93 -16.77
CA VAL A 91 -7.19 -7.02 -15.37
C VAL A 91 -7.93 -5.75 -14.93
N GLN A 92 -7.37 -4.58 -15.25
CA GLN A 92 -8.02 -3.29 -14.99
C GLN A 92 -9.40 -3.21 -15.63
N ALA A 93 -9.50 -3.54 -16.93
CA ALA A 93 -10.75 -3.50 -17.68
C ALA A 93 -11.82 -4.44 -17.10
N ARG A 94 -11.42 -5.59 -16.53
CA ARG A 94 -12.34 -6.52 -15.87
C ARG A 94 -12.89 -5.99 -14.55
N ILE A 95 -12.10 -5.21 -13.82
CA ILE A 95 -12.47 -4.65 -12.51
C ILE A 95 -13.21 -3.32 -12.66
N ALA A 96 -12.83 -2.49 -13.63
CA ALA A 96 -13.34 -1.13 -13.83
C ALA A 96 -14.88 -1.00 -13.83
N PRO A 97 -15.69 -1.94 -14.36
CA PRO A 97 -17.16 -1.85 -14.31
C PRO A 97 -17.72 -1.74 -12.88
N HIS A 98 -17.03 -2.28 -11.87
CA HIS A 98 -17.44 -2.17 -10.47
C HIS A 98 -17.34 -0.73 -9.92
N ASP A 99 -16.50 0.09 -10.53
CA ASP A 99 -16.24 1.47 -10.11
C ASP A 99 -16.75 2.48 -11.16
N SER A 100 -17.54 2.03 -12.14
CA SER A 100 -17.96 2.86 -13.28
C SER A 100 -19.03 3.90 -12.89
N PRO A 101 -19.06 5.06 -13.56
CA PRO A 101 -20.11 6.06 -13.39
C PRO A 101 -21.52 5.48 -13.64
N GLU A 102 -21.66 4.57 -14.61
CA GLU A 102 -22.93 3.93 -14.97
C GLU A 102 -23.49 3.12 -13.81
N ARG A 103 -22.62 2.31 -13.16
CA ARG A 103 -23.01 1.54 -11.97
C ARG A 103 -23.46 2.46 -10.85
N PHE A 104 -22.73 3.53 -10.57
CA PHE A 104 -23.06 4.46 -9.48
C PHE A 104 -24.35 5.22 -9.76
N ARG A 105 -24.59 5.65 -11.01
CA ARG A 105 -25.89 6.22 -11.41
C ARG A 105 -27.02 5.20 -11.24
N GLY A 106 -26.77 3.93 -11.57
CA GLY A 106 -27.71 2.83 -11.33
C GLY A 106 -28.03 2.61 -9.85
N LEU A 107 -27.13 2.97 -8.92
CA LEU A 107 -27.37 2.98 -7.48
C LEU A 107 -28.11 4.23 -6.99
N GLY A 108 -28.48 5.17 -7.88
CA GLY A 108 -29.13 6.43 -7.53
C GLY A 108 -28.16 7.54 -7.11
N VAL A 109 -26.85 7.38 -7.28
CA VAL A 109 -25.85 8.40 -7.01
C VAL A 109 -25.78 9.40 -8.17
N HIS A 110 -25.83 10.69 -7.87
CA HIS A 110 -25.53 11.74 -8.84
C HIS A 110 -24.02 11.79 -9.06
N VAL A 111 -23.56 11.41 -10.25
CA VAL A 111 -22.12 11.41 -10.60
C VAL A 111 -21.82 12.67 -11.42
N ALA A 112 -21.10 13.61 -10.82
CA ALA A 112 -20.61 14.82 -11.46
C ALA A 112 -19.11 14.66 -11.81
N GLN A 113 -18.78 14.86 -13.07
CA GLN A 113 -17.38 14.79 -13.52
C GLN A 113 -16.82 16.21 -13.63
N GLY A 114 -15.71 16.46 -12.94
CA GLY A 114 -15.03 17.76 -12.94
C GLY A 114 -14.32 18.03 -11.62
N GLN A 115 -13.57 19.13 -11.60
CA GLN A 115 -12.92 19.63 -10.40
C GLN A 115 -13.97 20.25 -9.47
N ALA A 116 -14.07 19.72 -8.23
CA ALA A 116 -14.88 20.34 -7.19
C ALA A 116 -14.15 21.52 -6.57
N VAL A 117 -14.86 22.62 -6.35
CA VAL A 117 -14.36 23.81 -5.63
C VAL A 117 -15.36 24.20 -4.56
N PHE A 118 -14.92 24.38 -3.32
CA PHE A 118 -15.76 24.88 -2.24
C PHE A 118 -16.13 26.35 -2.49
N VAL A 119 -17.43 26.63 -2.56
CA VAL A 119 -18.00 27.98 -2.56
C VAL A 119 -18.28 28.44 -1.13
N ASP A 120 -18.87 27.57 -0.35
CA ASP A 120 -19.10 27.69 1.07
C ASP A 120 -19.12 26.29 1.73
N ARG A 121 -19.35 26.21 3.05
CA ARG A 121 -19.30 24.94 3.80
C ARG A 121 -20.32 23.89 3.37
N HIS A 122 -21.32 24.27 2.59
CA HIS A 122 -22.41 23.39 2.13
C HIS A 122 -22.47 23.28 0.61
N THR A 123 -21.73 24.12 -0.12
CA THR A 123 -21.85 24.24 -1.58
C THR A 123 -20.51 24.00 -2.25
N LEU A 124 -20.52 23.07 -3.21
CA LEU A 124 -19.44 22.86 -4.17
C LEU A 124 -19.88 23.38 -5.53
N GLU A 125 -18.93 23.90 -6.30
CA GLU A 125 -19.08 24.18 -7.73
C GLU A 125 -18.27 23.17 -8.53
N VAL A 126 -18.90 22.59 -9.57
CA VAL A 126 -18.29 21.62 -10.49
C VAL A 126 -18.70 22.01 -11.90
N ASN A 127 -17.78 22.52 -12.73
CA ASN A 127 -18.03 22.96 -14.10
C ASN A 127 -19.23 23.94 -14.21
N GLY A 128 -19.40 24.85 -13.25
CA GLY A 128 -20.49 25.82 -13.20
C GLY A 128 -21.81 25.29 -12.59
N GLU A 129 -21.92 23.99 -12.32
CA GLU A 129 -23.04 23.44 -11.54
C GLU A 129 -22.76 23.58 -10.03
N ARG A 130 -23.76 24.04 -9.28
CA ARG A 130 -23.70 24.14 -7.82
C ARG A 130 -24.42 22.96 -7.17
N LEU A 131 -23.64 22.17 -6.42
CA LEU A 131 -24.10 21.04 -5.64
C LEU A 131 -24.09 21.42 -4.15
N THR A 132 -25.24 21.29 -3.49
CA THR A 132 -25.36 21.65 -2.07
C THR A 132 -25.65 20.41 -1.24
N ALA A 133 -24.98 20.27 -0.09
CA ALA A 133 -25.21 19.14 0.81
C ALA A 133 -25.18 19.53 2.29
N ARG A 134 -25.81 18.71 3.11
CA ARG A 134 -25.68 18.75 4.57
C ARG A 134 -24.27 18.37 5.01
N ASN A 135 -23.72 17.35 4.38
CA ASN A 135 -22.39 16.82 4.69
C ASN A 135 -21.56 16.69 3.41
N ILE A 136 -20.28 17.02 3.49
CA ILE A 136 -19.31 16.87 2.40
C ILE A 136 -18.12 16.06 2.90
N VAL A 137 -17.67 15.07 2.11
CA VAL A 137 -16.53 14.20 2.42
C VAL A 137 -15.40 14.46 1.44
N ILE A 138 -14.30 14.98 1.92
CA ILE A 138 -13.07 15.16 1.15
C ILE A 138 -12.37 13.80 1.08
N ALA A 139 -12.36 13.19 -0.10
CA ALA A 139 -11.81 11.84 -0.37
C ALA A 139 -10.87 11.85 -1.59
N THR A 140 -10.17 12.95 -1.80
CA THR A 140 -9.36 13.24 -3.00
C THR A 140 -8.03 12.47 -3.05
N GLY A 141 -7.67 11.79 -1.96
CA GLY A 141 -6.49 10.92 -1.90
C GLY A 141 -5.16 11.67 -2.05
N THR A 142 -4.20 11.00 -2.63
CA THR A 142 -2.83 11.48 -2.80
C THR A 142 -2.32 11.16 -4.21
N SER A 143 -1.26 11.87 -4.65
CA SER A 143 -0.51 11.62 -5.89
C SER A 143 0.98 11.40 -5.58
N PRO A 144 1.78 10.87 -6.51
CA PRO A 144 3.23 10.73 -6.32
C PRO A 144 3.88 12.04 -5.91
N ALA A 145 4.78 11.98 -4.94
CA ALA A 145 5.63 13.12 -4.59
C ALA A 145 6.92 13.05 -5.43
N VAL A 146 7.13 14.08 -6.25
CA VAL A 146 8.35 14.22 -7.05
C VAL A 146 9.29 15.18 -6.31
N PRO A 147 10.48 14.71 -5.89
CA PRO A 147 11.45 15.55 -5.19
C PRO A 147 12.07 16.58 -6.17
N PRO A 148 12.49 17.74 -5.66
CA PRO A 148 13.09 18.79 -6.48
C PRO A 148 14.58 18.46 -6.82
N ILE A 149 14.79 17.37 -7.54
CA ILE A 149 16.13 16.97 -8.01
C ILE A 149 16.47 17.82 -9.24
N PRO A 150 17.57 18.58 -9.24
CA PRO A 150 18.02 19.35 -10.39
C PRO A 150 18.14 18.49 -11.66
N GLY A 151 17.56 18.94 -12.76
CA GLY A 151 17.57 18.28 -14.06
C GLY A 151 16.61 17.08 -14.19
N LEU A 152 15.82 16.76 -13.16
CA LEU A 152 14.91 15.60 -13.20
C LEU A 152 13.80 15.78 -14.24
N ALA A 153 13.26 16.99 -14.38
CA ALA A 153 12.14 17.27 -15.29
C ALA A 153 12.51 16.99 -16.76
N GLU A 154 13.78 17.19 -17.11
CA GLU A 154 14.31 17.02 -18.47
C GLU A 154 14.63 15.55 -18.81
N THR A 155 14.62 14.64 -17.83
CA THR A 155 14.98 13.23 -18.04
C THR A 155 13.85 12.36 -18.57
N GLY A 156 12.58 12.78 -18.43
CA GLY A 156 11.42 11.97 -18.80
C GLY A 156 11.20 10.79 -17.85
N PHE A 157 11.30 11.04 -16.53
CA PHE A 157 11.10 10.03 -15.49
C PHE A 157 9.68 9.47 -15.43
N HIS A 158 9.54 8.31 -14.82
CA HIS A 158 8.26 7.67 -14.50
C HIS A 158 7.91 7.81 -13.02
N THR A 159 6.62 7.73 -12.73
CA THR A 159 6.06 7.46 -11.40
C THR A 159 5.18 6.21 -11.49
N ASN A 160 4.53 5.81 -10.40
CA ASN A 160 3.52 4.75 -10.46
C ASN A 160 2.31 5.09 -11.36
N GLU A 161 2.13 6.36 -11.74
CA GLU A 161 1.08 6.76 -12.68
C GLU A 161 1.43 6.49 -14.14
N THR A 162 2.72 6.40 -14.50
CA THR A 162 3.17 6.30 -15.89
C THR A 162 3.97 5.04 -16.21
N ILE A 163 4.50 4.33 -15.21
CA ILE A 163 5.38 3.16 -15.42
C ILE A 163 4.65 1.99 -16.11
N PHE A 164 3.34 1.88 -15.96
CA PHE A 164 2.52 0.84 -16.60
C PHE A 164 2.17 1.15 -18.08
N ASP A 165 2.67 2.28 -18.60
CA ASP A 165 2.53 2.68 -20.00
C ASP A 165 3.90 2.79 -20.70
N ILE A 166 4.97 2.29 -20.07
CA ILE A 166 6.30 2.27 -20.67
C ILE A 166 6.31 1.42 -21.95
N ALA A 167 6.93 1.93 -23.00
CA ALA A 167 6.87 1.30 -24.33
C ALA A 167 7.79 0.08 -24.46
N GLU A 168 8.96 0.13 -23.82
CA GLU A 168 10.01 -0.89 -23.93
C GLU A 168 10.50 -1.30 -22.56
N LEU A 169 10.94 -2.57 -22.43
CA LEU A 169 11.56 -3.04 -21.21
C LEU A 169 12.94 -2.38 -21.07
N PRO A 170 13.17 -1.56 -20.04
CA PRO A 170 14.48 -0.94 -19.87
C PRO A 170 15.54 -2.01 -19.58
N THR A 171 16.70 -1.89 -20.19
CA THR A 171 17.85 -2.73 -19.85
C THR A 171 18.31 -2.44 -18.43
N THR A 172 18.33 -1.16 -18.05
CA THR A 172 18.62 -0.70 -16.70
C THR A 172 17.55 0.26 -16.19
N LEU A 173 16.91 -0.11 -15.07
CA LEU A 173 15.95 0.72 -14.36
C LEU A 173 16.57 1.30 -13.08
N LEU A 174 16.59 2.63 -12.98
CA LEU A 174 16.94 3.34 -11.75
C LEU A 174 15.65 3.63 -10.96
N VAL A 175 15.61 3.26 -9.68
CA VAL A 175 14.45 3.48 -8.79
C VAL A 175 14.89 4.38 -7.64
N VAL A 176 14.35 5.59 -7.55
CA VAL A 176 14.56 6.49 -6.42
C VAL A 176 13.42 6.34 -5.43
N GLY A 177 13.74 5.77 -4.26
CA GLY A 177 12.83 5.40 -3.20
C GLY A 177 12.69 3.89 -3.03
N GLY A 178 13.23 3.35 -1.95
CA GLY A 178 13.21 1.93 -1.56
C GLY A 178 12.01 1.54 -0.69
N GLY A 179 10.92 2.32 -0.73
CA GLY A 179 9.67 1.98 -0.07
C GLY A 179 8.89 0.87 -0.81
N PRO A 180 7.70 0.45 -0.31
CA PRO A 180 6.93 -0.66 -0.87
C PRO A 180 6.69 -0.56 -2.38
N ILE A 181 6.26 0.61 -2.87
CA ILE A 181 5.97 0.83 -4.31
C ILE A 181 7.24 0.64 -5.15
N GLY A 182 8.34 1.29 -4.75
CA GLY A 182 9.62 1.19 -5.48
C GLY A 182 10.15 -0.23 -5.49
N THR A 183 10.09 -0.92 -4.36
CA THR A 183 10.61 -2.29 -4.22
C THR A 183 9.77 -3.32 -4.98
N GLU A 184 8.43 -3.23 -4.94
CA GLU A 184 7.53 -4.11 -5.71
C GLU A 184 7.79 -3.97 -7.22
N LEU A 185 7.87 -2.73 -7.71
CA LEU A 185 8.14 -2.47 -9.13
C LEU A 185 9.57 -2.87 -9.51
N ALA A 186 10.56 -2.60 -8.65
CA ALA A 186 11.93 -3.04 -8.83
C ALA A 186 12.03 -4.56 -9.03
N GLN A 187 11.38 -5.34 -8.14
CA GLN A 187 11.36 -6.80 -8.27
C GLN A 187 10.63 -7.25 -9.54
N ALA A 188 9.50 -6.60 -9.87
CA ALA A 188 8.78 -6.93 -11.09
C ALA A 188 9.67 -6.75 -12.33
N PHE A 189 10.29 -5.58 -12.50
CA PHE A 189 11.15 -5.30 -13.65
C PHE A 189 12.43 -6.16 -13.68
N ALA A 190 13.04 -6.43 -12.51
CA ALA A 190 14.19 -7.34 -12.44
C ALA A 190 13.82 -8.74 -12.94
N ARG A 191 12.67 -9.27 -12.54
CA ARG A 191 12.18 -10.56 -13.00
C ARG A 191 11.74 -10.57 -14.46
N LEU A 192 11.37 -9.42 -15.02
CA LEU A 192 11.10 -9.29 -16.45
C LEU A 192 12.39 -9.22 -17.29
N GLY A 193 13.55 -8.91 -16.69
CA GLY A 193 14.85 -8.94 -17.34
C GLY A 193 15.68 -7.66 -17.23
N SER A 194 15.21 -6.65 -16.51
CA SER A 194 15.97 -5.41 -16.28
C SER A 194 17.04 -5.58 -15.21
N THR A 195 18.19 -4.91 -15.37
CA THR A 195 19.09 -4.61 -14.25
C THR A 195 18.48 -3.48 -13.43
N VAL A 196 18.33 -3.67 -12.11
CA VAL A 196 17.63 -2.70 -11.27
C VAL A 196 18.53 -2.17 -10.16
N HIS A 197 18.55 -0.85 -10.00
CA HIS A 197 19.19 -0.14 -8.90
C HIS A 197 18.14 0.59 -8.07
N ILE A 198 18.09 0.34 -6.76
CA ILE A 198 17.25 1.07 -5.81
C ILE A 198 18.14 2.05 -5.04
N ILE A 199 17.80 3.34 -5.12
CA ILE A 199 18.45 4.42 -4.39
C ILE A 199 17.53 4.84 -3.25
N GLU A 200 17.97 4.64 -2.01
CA GLU A 200 17.19 4.92 -0.80
C GLU A 200 18.00 5.86 0.12
N ALA A 201 17.37 6.98 0.50
CA ALA A 201 18.00 7.99 1.33
C ALA A 201 18.24 7.54 2.78
N LEU A 202 17.40 6.63 3.27
CA LEU A 202 17.57 6.05 4.59
C LEU A 202 18.67 4.99 4.56
N PRO A 203 19.49 4.88 5.64
CA PRO A 203 20.56 3.89 5.73
C PRO A 203 20.02 2.46 5.97
N VAL A 204 18.73 2.33 6.21
CA VAL A 204 18.06 1.05 6.52
C VAL A 204 16.95 0.79 5.53
N PHE A 205 16.96 -0.40 4.94
CA PHE A 205 15.88 -0.86 4.07
C PHE A 205 14.62 -1.10 4.89
N PHE A 206 13.48 -0.61 4.42
CA PHE A 206 12.19 -0.74 5.09
C PHE A 206 12.21 -0.37 6.57
N ALA A 207 12.68 0.85 6.88
CA ALA A 207 12.89 1.35 8.25
C ALA A 207 11.64 1.28 9.16
N ARG A 208 10.44 1.11 8.60
CA ARG A 208 9.20 0.93 9.37
C ARG A 208 8.89 -0.53 9.68
N GLU A 209 9.56 -1.48 9.04
CA GLU A 209 9.32 -2.90 9.23
C GLU A 209 10.20 -3.47 10.35
N ASP A 210 9.90 -4.69 10.78
CA ASP A 210 10.80 -5.40 11.69
C ASP A 210 12.14 -5.64 11.00
N ALA A 211 13.23 -5.25 11.65
CA ALA A 211 14.57 -5.23 11.05
C ALA A 211 15.03 -6.60 10.56
N GLU A 212 14.70 -7.67 11.31
CA GLU A 212 15.05 -9.05 10.96
C GLU A 212 14.32 -9.49 9.69
N ILE A 213 13.03 -9.19 9.59
CA ILE A 213 12.20 -9.51 8.41
C ILE A 213 12.63 -8.69 7.19
N ALA A 214 12.92 -7.40 7.39
CA ALA A 214 13.38 -6.53 6.31
C ALA A 214 14.73 -6.98 5.74
N ALA A 215 15.67 -7.39 6.62
CA ALA A 215 16.97 -7.92 6.20
C ALA A 215 16.83 -9.20 5.36
N LEU A 216 16.00 -10.15 5.80
CA LEU A 216 15.74 -11.40 5.06
C LEU A 216 15.14 -11.13 3.67
N LEU A 217 14.22 -10.17 3.56
CA LEU A 217 13.66 -9.79 2.26
C LEU A 217 14.74 -9.17 1.37
N ARG A 218 15.54 -8.25 1.92
CA ARG A 218 16.62 -7.60 1.17
C ARG A 218 17.61 -8.62 0.60
N GLU A 219 18.08 -9.57 1.41
CA GLU A 219 18.98 -10.64 0.97
C GLU A 219 18.42 -11.42 -0.23
N GLN A 220 17.13 -11.72 -0.22
CA GLN A 220 16.48 -12.41 -1.34
C GLN A 220 16.37 -11.54 -2.59
N LEU A 221 16.10 -10.25 -2.45
CA LEU A 221 16.05 -9.32 -3.56
C LEU A 221 17.44 -9.09 -4.18
N GLU A 222 18.47 -9.01 -3.33
CA GLU A 222 19.88 -8.95 -3.77
C GLU A 222 20.32 -10.23 -4.51
N ALA A 223 19.88 -11.39 -4.04
CA ALA A 223 20.10 -12.67 -4.71
C ALA A 223 19.38 -12.75 -6.08
N GLU A 224 18.30 -12.01 -6.28
CA GLU A 224 17.62 -11.84 -7.58
C GLU A 224 18.36 -10.79 -8.48
N GLY A 225 19.44 -10.17 -8.02
CA GLY A 225 20.28 -9.23 -8.79
C GLY A 225 19.90 -7.76 -8.62
N ILE A 226 18.99 -7.41 -7.71
CA ILE A 226 18.63 -6.02 -7.40
C ILE A 226 19.78 -5.40 -6.59
N ARG A 227 20.22 -4.21 -6.98
CA ARG A 227 21.30 -3.48 -6.32
C ARG A 227 20.75 -2.37 -5.46
N PHE A 228 21.08 -2.39 -4.16
CA PHE A 228 20.63 -1.38 -3.20
C PHE A 228 21.76 -0.36 -2.94
N HIS A 229 21.40 0.93 -2.99
CA HIS A 229 22.21 2.06 -2.58
C HIS A 229 21.50 2.72 -1.39
N LEU A 230 21.76 2.19 -0.19
CA LEU A 230 21.16 2.69 1.06
C LEU A 230 21.98 3.86 1.63
N GLY A 231 21.30 4.79 2.31
CA GLY A 231 21.89 6.04 2.79
C GLY A 231 22.36 6.95 1.66
N ALA A 232 21.80 6.76 0.47
CA ALA A 232 22.24 7.41 -0.76
C ALA A 232 21.17 8.37 -1.28
N GLN A 233 21.58 9.60 -1.61
CA GLN A 233 20.69 10.65 -2.08
C GLN A 233 20.89 10.92 -3.57
N ALA A 234 19.80 11.00 -4.32
CA ALA A 234 19.80 11.48 -5.70
C ALA A 234 20.01 13.00 -5.71
N MET A 235 21.12 13.45 -6.23
CA MET A 235 21.57 14.85 -6.17
C MET A 235 21.20 15.64 -7.42
N ARG A 236 21.34 15.07 -8.58
CA ARG A 236 20.99 15.65 -9.88
C ARG A 236 20.76 14.55 -10.91
N ALA A 237 19.96 14.85 -11.90
CA ALA A 237 19.74 13.98 -13.05
C ALA A 237 20.02 14.76 -14.34
N ARG A 238 20.44 14.05 -15.38
CA ARG A 238 20.61 14.63 -16.72
C ARG A 238 20.32 13.58 -17.78
N ARG A 239 19.93 14.04 -18.95
CA ARG A 239 19.76 13.18 -20.13
C ARG A 239 21.06 13.10 -20.90
N GLU A 240 21.49 11.90 -21.26
CA GLU A 240 22.60 11.65 -22.17
C GLU A 240 22.15 10.71 -23.28
N GLY A 241 21.86 11.26 -24.47
CA GLY A 241 21.27 10.51 -25.56
C GLY A 241 19.93 9.90 -25.18
N SER A 242 19.81 8.58 -25.24
CA SER A 242 18.63 7.82 -24.82
C SER A 242 18.61 7.49 -23.33
N SER A 243 19.73 7.66 -22.62
CA SER A 243 19.89 7.26 -21.22
C SER A 243 19.72 8.43 -20.25
N THR A 244 19.36 8.13 -19.02
CA THR A 244 19.37 9.04 -17.88
C THR A 244 20.58 8.74 -17.02
N VAL A 245 21.36 9.77 -16.70
CA VAL A 245 22.43 9.70 -15.70
C VAL A 245 21.96 10.35 -14.41
N LEU A 246 21.98 9.58 -13.33
CA LEU A 246 21.64 10.02 -12.00
C LEU A 246 22.90 10.09 -11.13
N VAL A 247 23.23 11.27 -10.62
CA VAL A 247 24.29 11.45 -9.64
C VAL A 247 23.76 11.15 -8.26
N VAL A 248 24.37 10.20 -7.61
CA VAL A 248 23.96 9.71 -6.29
C VAL A 248 25.10 9.98 -5.30
N ARG A 249 24.78 10.58 -4.15
CA ARG A 249 25.73 10.83 -3.07
C ARG A 249 25.49 9.82 -1.95
N ALA A 250 26.50 9.01 -1.64
CA ALA A 250 26.51 8.08 -0.53
C ALA A 250 26.67 8.80 0.83
N ALA A 251 26.45 8.08 1.94
CA ALA A 251 26.53 8.62 3.29
C ALA A 251 27.95 9.16 3.66
N ASP A 252 28.99 8.64 3.03
CA ASP A 252 30.38 9.10 3.18
C ASP A 252 30.70 10.37 2.38
N GLY A 253 29.70 10.88 1.62
CA GLY A 253 29.82 12.06 0.76
C GLY A 253 30.35 11.78 -0.64
N GLN A 254 30.73 10.53 -0.97
CA GLN A 254 31.18 10.17 -2.31
C GLN A 254 30.03 10.25 -3.31
N GLU A 255 30.25 10.91 -4.43
CA GLU A 255 29.31 10.94 -5.55
C GLU A 255 29.67 9.87 -6.60
N THR A 256 28.63 9.17 -7.05
CA THR A 256 28.74 8.15 -8.11
C THR A 256 27.65 8.42 -9.16
N GLU A 257 27.97 8.20 -10.41
CA GLU A 257 27.02 8.27 -11.51
C GLU A 257 26.46 6.89 -11.82
N LEU A 258 25.13 6.82 -11.84
CA LEU A 258 24.38 5.64 -12.26
C LEU A 258 23.68 5.98 -13.58
N THR A 259 23.85 5.11 -14.57
CA THR A 259 23.22 5.28 -15.90
C THR A 259 22.13 4.24 -16.08
N GLY A 260 20.96 4.67 -16.55
CA GLY A 260 19.84 3.80 -16.85
C GLY A 260 18.98 4.29 -18.01
N ASP A 261 18.23 3.38 -18.61
CA ASP A 261 17.34 3.69 -19.74
C ASP A 261 16.00 4.27 -19.26
N ALA A 262 15.62 3.93 -18.02
CA ALA A 262 14.43 4.47 -17.37
C ALA A 262 14.72 4.85 -15.91
N LEU A 263 14.01 5.86 -15.42
CA LEU A 263 14.07 6.35 -14.05
C LEU A 263 12.66 6.34 -13.45
N LEU A 264 12.48 5.62 -12.33
CA LEU A 264 11.26 5.58 -11.57
C LEU A 264 11.42 6.39 -10.27
N ILE A 265 10.51 7.33 -10.02
CA ILE A 265 10.43 8.10 -8.78
C ILE A 265 9.33 7.51 -7.90
N ALA A 266 9.72 6.98 -6.74
CA ALA A 266 8.85 6.33 -5.76
C ALA A 266 9.13 6.84 -4.32
N THR A 267 9.42 8.15 -4.17
CA THR A 267 9.91 8.78 -2.93
C THR A 267 8.84 9.15 -1.92
N GLY A 268 7.57 8.88 -2.22
CA GLY A 268 6.46 9.17 -1.33
C GLY A 268 5.25 9.73 -2.06
N ARG A 269 4.35 10.35 -1.28
CA ARG A 269 3.04 10.80 -1.76
C ARG A 269 2.71 12.18 -1.22
N ARG A 270 2.05 13.01 -2.04
CA ARG A 270 1.52 14.33 -1.66
C ARG A 270 -0.01 14.30 -1.63
N PRO A 271 -0.66 14.97 -0.66
CA PRO A 271 -2.12 15.04 -0.60
C PRO A 271 -2.68 15.90 -1.75
N ASN A 272 -3.84 15.49 -2.29
CA ASN A 272 -4.52 16.20 -3.38
C ASN A 272 -5.46 17.27 -2.82
N MET A 273 -4.91 18.42 -2.46
CA MET A 273 -5.65 19.56 -1.91
C MET A 273 -5.80 20.71 -2.90
N ASP A 274 -4.96 20.76 -3.92
CA ASP A 274 -4.88 21.87 -4.86
C ASP A 274 -6.20 22.06 -5.64
N GLY A 275 -6.65 23.30 -5.73
CA GLY A 275 -7.85 23.68 -6.49
C GLY A 275 -9.17 23.28 -5.85
N LEU A 276 -9.19 22.80 -4.60
CA LEU A 276 -10.43 22.51 -3.88
C LEU A 276 -11.07 23.74 -3.24
N GLY A 277 -10.33 24.85 -3.06
CA GLY A 277 -10.84 26.05 -2.36
C GLY A 277 -11.04 25.83 -0.86
N LEU A 278 -10.21 24.99 -0.22
CA LEU A 278 -10.29 24.69 1.22
C LEU A 278 -10.11 25.93 2.09
N GLU A 279 -9.36 26.91 1.60
CA GLU A 279 -9.16 28.22 2.21
C GLU A 279 -10.45 29.04 2.29
N HIS A 280 -11.37 28.92 1.31
CA HIS A 280 -12.65 29.61 1.31
C HIS A 280 -13.53 29.18 2.48
N VAL A 281 -13.41 27.93 2.88
CA VAL A 281 -14.17 27.35 3.98
C VAL A 281 -13.34 27.18 5.26
N ARG A 282 -12.07 27.61 5.24
CA ARG A 282 -11.15 27.55 6.38
C ARG A 282 -10.95 26.14 6.96
N VAL A 283 -10.95 25.12 6.12
CA VAL A 283 -10.57 23.76 6.52
C VAL A 283 -9.09 23.74 6.87
N VAL A 284 -8.74 23.24 8.04
CA VAL A 284 -7.36 23.16 8.50
C VAL A 284 -6.63 22.05 7.76
N THR A 285 -5.49 22.39 7.20
CA THR A 285 -4.60 21.46 6.47
C THR A 285 -3.17 21.61 6.97
N ASP A 286 -2.36 20.56 6.78
CA ASP A 286 -0.92 20.58 6.96
C ASP A 286 -0.21 19.91 5.77
N ARG A 287 1.11 19.66 5.88
CA ARG A 287 1.89 18.99 4.83
C ARG A 287 1.42 17.56 4.55
N GLY A 288 0.77 16.91 5.51
CA GLY A 288 0.27 15.54 5.42
C GLY A 288 -1.10 15.43 4.78
N GLY A 289 -1.88 16.54 4.74
CA GLY A 289 -3.23 16.56 4.18
C GLY A 289 -4.23 17.37 4.99
N VAL A 290 -5.49 16.96 4.94
CA VAL A 290 -6.59 17.55 5.70
C VAL A 290 -6.55 17.04 7.15
N VAL A 291 -6.54 17.96 8.10
CA VAL A 291 -6.56 17.62 9.53
C VAL A 291 -7.97 17.18 9.92
N ALA A 292 -8.09 15.96 10.45
CA ALA A 292 -9.35 15.42 10.93
C ALA A 292 -9.16 14.73 12.31
N ASP A 293 -10.25 14.72 13.10
CA ASP A 293 -10.26 14.03 14.38
C ASP A 293 -10.41 12.50 14.21
N ALA A 294 -10.38 11.75 15.32
CA ALA A 294 -10.55 10.29 15.29
C ALA A 294 -11.92 9.84 14.73
N ARG A 295 -12.87 10.76 14.59
CA ARG A 295 -14.19 10.55 13.98
C ARG A 295 -14.25 11.03 12.55
N LEU A 296 -13.10 11.39 11.97
CA LEU A 296 -12.92 11.87 10.60
C LEU A 296 -13.60 13.24 10.32
N ARG A 297 -13.91 14.01 11.36
CA ARG A 297 -14.46 15.36 11.24
C ARG A 297 -13.31 16.37 11.10
N THR A 298 -13.45 17.28 10.17
CA THR A 298 -12.58 18.47 10.12
C THR A 298 -12.97 19.48 11.20
N ASN A 299 -12.26 20.60 11.26
CA ASN A 299 -12.64 21.72 12.11
C ASN A 299 -13.95 22.41 11.69
N ILE A 300 -14.48 22.10 10.51
CA ILE A 300 -15.73 22.68 9.97
C ILE A 300 -16.88 21.69 10.11
N PRO A 301 -17.93 22.02 10.85
CA PRO A 301 -19.10 21.15 10.99
C PRO A 301 -19.74 20.80 9.64
N GLY A 302 -19.99 19.50 9.43
CA GLY A 302 -20.53 18.97 8.17
C GLY A 302 -19.47 18.66 7.11
N ILE A 303 -18.17 18.97 7.35
CA ILE A 303 -17.09 18.57 6.45
C ILE A 303 -16.25 17.48 7.12
N TYR A 304 -16.11 16.36 6.43
CA TYR A 304 -15.34 15.17 6.81
C TYR A 304 -14.16 14.98 5.85
N ALA A 305 -13.16 14.20 6.27
CA ALA A 305 -12.10 13.73 5.40
C ALA A 305 -11.89 12.22 5.58
N ALA A 306 -11.66 11.49 4.48
CA ALA A 306 -11.46 10.05 4.51
C ALA A 306 -10.45 9.58 3.45
N GLY A 307 -9.72 8.51 3.73
CA GLY A 307 -8.69 7.96 2.88
C GLY A 307 -7.36 8.70 3.01
N ASP A 308 -6.53 8.60 1.97
CA ASP A 308 -5.13 9.05 1.97
C ASP A 308 -4.96 10.57 2.11
N ILE A 309 -6.04 11.33 1.93
CA ILE A 309 -6.05 12.79 2.13
C ILE A 309 -5.93 13.19 3.60
N VAL A 310 -6.24 12.29 4.54
CA VAL A 310 -6.21 12.56 5.97
C VAL A 310 -4.76 12.68 6.45
N SER A 311 -4.44 13.81 7.11
CA SER A 311 -3.13 14.05 7.68
C SER A 311 -2.80 13.05 8.80
N GLY A 312 -1.55 12.54 8.79
CA GLY A 312 -1.07 11.57 9.79
C GLY A 312 -1.70 10.18 9.73
N GLY A 313 -2.66 9.94 8.80
CA GLY A 313 -3.34 8.67 8.63
C GLY A 313 -2.50 7.60 7.93
N LEU A 314 -2.87 6.33 8.13
CA LEU A 314 -2.35 5.19 7.37
C LEU A 314 -2.95 5.22 5.96
N LYS A 315 -2.07 5.20 4.93
CA LYS A 315 -2.46 5.36 3.52
C LYS A 315 -2.61 4.00 2.85
N PHE A 316 -3.70 3.29 3.19
CA PHE A 316 -4.03 1.97 2.64
C PHE A 316 -5.49 1.92 2.17
N THR A 317 -5.74 1.20 1.09
CA THR A 317 -7.08 1.03 0.51
C THR A 317 -8.09 0.47 1.51
N HIS A 318 -7.72 -0.54 2.30
CA HIS A 318 -8.59 -1.12 3.33
C HIS A 318 -8.84 -0.17 4.51
N VAL A 319 -7.90 0.73 4.82
CA VAL A 319 -8.11 1.79 5.81
C VAL A 319 -9.08 2.83 5.28
N ALA A 320 -8.95 3.20 4.00
CA ALA A 320 -9.87 4.13 3.34
C ALA A 320 -11.32 3.60 3.33
N ASP A 321 -11.55 2.29 3.14
CA ASP A 321 -12.86 1.64 3.26
C ASP A 321 -13.44 1.78 4.68
N VAL A 322 -12.65 1.46 5.70
CA VAL A 322 -13.07 1.58 7.12
C VAL A 322 -13.37 3.03 7.48
N MET A 323 -12.53 3.98 7.02
CA MET A 323 -12.79 5.43 7.21
C MET A 323 -14.11 5.86 6.58
N ALA A 324 -14.39 5.42 5.34
CA ALA A 324 -15.63 5.76 4.64
C ALA A 324 -16.87 5.27 5.41
N ARG A 325 -16.84 4.05 5.93
CA ARG A 325 -17.92 3.49 6.77
C ARG A 325 -18.11 4.28 8.07
N ALA A 326 -17.03 4.70 8.70
CA ALA A 326 -17.08 5.55 9.89
C ALA A 326 -17.68 6.93 9.58
N VAL A 327 -17.30 7.53 8.43
CA VAL A 327 -17.91 8.79 7.97
C VAL A 327 -19.42 8.63 7.74
N LEU A 328 -19.86 7.57 7.05
CA LEU A 328 -21.28 7.30 6.85
C LEU A 328 -22.04 7.22 8.17
N ARG A 329 -21.48 6.48 9.14
CA ARG A 329 -22.06 6.39 10.49
C ARG A 329 -22.17 7.76 11.16
N ASN A 330 -21.11 8.58 11.05
CA ASN A 330 -21.01 9.87 11.73
C ASN A 330 -21.81 11.00 11.05
N ALA A 331 -21.97 10.91 9.72
CA ALA A 331 -22.65 11.93 8.93
C ALA A 331 -24.18 11.73 8.85
N LEU A 332 -24.64 10.47 8.81
CA LEU A 332 -26.03 10.14 8.52
C LEU A 332 -26.85 9.72 9.75
N PHE A 333 -26.19 9.34 10.85
CA PHE A 333 -26.87 8.83 12.03
C PHE A 333 -26.53 9.61 13.29
N PRO A 334 -27.43 9.64 14.30
CA PRO A 334 -27.11 10.22 15.60
C PRO A 334 -25.99 9.45 16.32
N GLY A 335 -25.24 10.15 17.16
CA GLY A 335 -24.06 9.63 17.84
C GLY A 335 -22.81 9.75 16.97
N SER A 336 -21.70 9.16 17.40
CA SER A 336 -20.44 9.19 16.68
C SER A 336 -19.57 7.99 17.02
N SER A 337 -18.75 7.55 16.05
CA SER A 337 -17.82 6.44 16.20
C SER A 337 -16.42 6.86 15.72
N ALA A 338 -15.42 6.62 16.54
CA ALA A 338 -14.02 6.75 16.14
C ALA A 338 -13.58 5.52 15.33
N VAL A 339 -12.64 5.72 14.42
CA VAL A 339 -11.97 4.61 13.72
C VAL A 339 -11.01 3.94 14.70
N ASP A 340 -11.07 2.62 14.78
CA ASP A 340 -10.14 1.84 15.57
C ASP A 340 -8.98 1.34 14.69
N TYR A 341 -7.82 1.92 14.90
CA TYR A 341 -6.56 1.58 14.23
C TYR A 341 -5.66 0.62 15.02
N SER A 342 -6.16 -0.01 16.08
CA SER A 342 -5.34 -0.83 16.99
C SER A 342 -4.72 -2.06 16.33
N ALA A 343 -5.33 -2.58 15.27
CA ALA A 343 -4.87 -3.77 14.56
C ALA A 343 -5.07 -3.61 13.03
N VAL A 344 -4.30 -2.71 12.43
CA VAL A 344 -4.28 -2.52 10.98
C VAL A 344 -3.13 -3.34 10.40
N PRO A 345 -3.40 -4.35 9.55
CA PRO A 345 -2.35 -5.06 8.84
C PRO A 345 -1.94 -4.31 7.58
N TRP A 346 -0.71 -4.54 7.10
CA TRP A 346 -0.29 -4.17 5.76
C TRP A 346 0.68 -5.17 5.18
N VAL A 347 0.79 -5.14 3.86
CA VAL A 347 1.61 -6.08 3.08
C VAL A 347 2.38 -5.32 2.01
N THR A 348 3.66 -5.66 1.87
CA THR A 348 4.44 -5.38 0.66
C THR A 348 4.41 -6.66 -0.17
N TYR A 349 3.90 -6.56 -1.39
CA TYR A 349 3.59 -7.69 -2.26
C TYR A 349 4.76 -8.12 -3.14
N THR A 350 5.98 -8.04 -2.60
CA THR A 350 7.12 -8.75 -3.17
C THR A 350 6.87 -10.27 -3.17
N ASP A 351 7.76 -11.05 -3.74
CA ASP A 351 7.72 -12.51 -3.63
C ASP A 351 9.09 -13.02 -3.14
N PRO A 352 9.18 -13.38 -1.84
CA PRO A 352 8.10 -13.52 -0.86
C PRO A 352 7.46 -12.19 -0.42
N GLU A 353 6.20 -12.27 0.01
CA GLU A 353 5.46 -11.15 0.58
C GLU A 353 5.95 -10.83 2.00
N LEU A 354 6.02 -9.54 2.33
CA LEU A 354 6.27 -9.08 3.69
C LEU A 354 4.98 -8.50 4.28
N ALA A 355 4.45 -9.13 5.33
CA ALA A 355 3.24 -8.69 6.02
C ALA A 355 3.52 -8.33 7.47
N ARG A 356 2.80 -7.30 7.96
CA ARG A 356 2.90 -6.83 9.35
C ARG A 356 1.53 -6.45 9.89
N VAL A 357 1.37 -6.67 11.20
CA VAL A 357 0.34 -6.03 12.05
C VAL A 357 0.95 -5.66 13.40
N GLY A 358 0.60 -4.50 13.92
CA GLY A 358 1.02 -4.07 15.26
C GLY A 358 2.49 -3.66 15.39
N LEU A 359 3.07 -3.88 16.58
CA LEU A 359 4.40 -3.39 16.94
C LEU A 359 5.52 -4.30 16.43
N THR A 360 6.62 -3.71 15.94
CA THR A 360 7.88 -4.42 15.75
C THR A 360 8.47 -4.83 17.11
N GLU A 361 9.45 -5.74 17.10
CA GLU A 361 10.17 -6.08 18.31
C GLU A 361 10.81 -4.84 18.97
N HIS A 362 11.40 -3.96 18.17
CA HIS A 362 12.00 -2.72 18.64
C HIS A 362 10.98 -1.80 19.32
N GLU A 363 9.88 -1.48 18.63
CA GLU A 363 8.79 -0.65 19.16
C GLU A 363 8.17 -1.24 20.44
N ALA A 364 8.05 -2.58 20.49
CA ALA A 364 7.53 -3.26 21.66
C ALA A 364 8.52 -3.18 22.85
N ARG A 365 9.82 -3.32 22.60
CA ARG A 365 10.85 -3.13 23.63
C ARG A 365 10.88 -1.71 24.18
N GLU A 366 10.75 -0.71 23.30
CA GLU A 366 10.67 0.70 23.73
C GLU A 366 9.46 0.96 24.63
N ARG A 367 8.29 0.38 24.31
CA ARG A 367 7.05 0.61 25.06
C ARG A 367 6.88 -0.24 26.30
N HIS A 368 7.42 -1.46 26.31
CA HIS A 368 7.19 -2.48 27.36
C HIS A 368 8.48 -2.97 28.03
N GLY A 369 9.64 -2.42 27.65
CA GLY A 369 10.94 -2.82 28.17
C GLY A 369 11.30 -4.26 27.81
N SER A 370 12.00 -4.96 28.70
CA SER A 370 12.39 -6.37 28.54
C SER A 370 11.23 -7.35 28.77
N SER A 371 10.04 -6.86 29.17
CA SER A 371 8.89 -7.71 29.54
C SER A 371 8.06 -8.18 28.32
N ILE A 372 8.72 -8.37 27.18
CA ILE A 372 8.07 -8.90 25.97
C ILE A 372 8.55 -10.33 25.67
N GLY A 373 7.71 -11.09 24.97
CA GLY A 373 8.07 -12.37 24.35
C GLY A 373 8.24 -12.21 22.86
N VAL A 374 9.21 -12.91 22.27
CA VAL A 374 9.41 -12.93 20.81
C VAL A 374 9.51 -14.39 20.37
N TRP A 375 8.61 -14.79 19.49
CA TRP A 375 8.44 -16.17 19.06
C TRP A 375 8.64 -16.23 17.54
N ARG A 376 9.53 -17.12 17.10
CA ARG A 376 9.98 -17.19 15.71
C ARG A 376 9.77 -18.57 15.14
N ARG A 377 9.38 -18.65 13.88
CA ARG A 377 9.39 -19.90 13.11
C ARG A 377 9.91 -19.61 11.70
N GLU A 378 11.00 -20.26 11.35
CA GLU A 378 11.52 -20.24 9.99
C GLU A 378 10.52 -20.93 9.06
N ILE A 379 10.14 -20.23 7.99
CA ILE A 379 9.18 -20.72 6.98
C ILE A 379 9.76 -21.89 6.21
N GLY A 380 11.05 -21.85 5.87
CA GLY A 380 11.73 -22.94 5.16
C GLY A 380 11.77 -24.29 5.89
N ALA A 381 11.41 -24.33 7.18
CA ALA A 381 11.31 -25.55 7.97
C ALA A 381 9.85 -26.06 8.12
N VAL A 382 8.92 -25.55 7.32
CA VAL A 382 7.50 -25.96 7.28
C VAL A 382 7.30 -26.93 6.12
N ASP A 383 6.72 -28.08 6.36
CA ASP A 383 6.60 -29.18 5.39
C ASP A 383 5.98 -28.75 4.05
N ARG A 384 4.94 -27.90 4.10
CA ARG A 384 4.32 -27.36 2.89
C ARG A 384 5.28 -26.51 2.07
N VAL A 385 6.07 -25.68 2.72
CA VAL A 385 7.04 -24.79 2.04
C VAL A 385 8.18 -25.62 1.44
N ILE A 386 8.62 -26.66 2.14
CA ILE A 386 9.60 -27.62 1.62
C ILE A 386 9.04 -28.33 0.37
N ALA A 387 7.79 -28.80 0.43
CA ALA A 387 7.13 -29.48 -0.69
C ALA A 387 6.95 -28.58 -1.91
N ASP A 388 6.66 -27.30 -1.70
CA ASP A 388 6.48 -26.31 -2.77
C ASP A 388 7.84 -25.75 -3.31
N GLY A 389 8.98 -26.11 -2.69
CA GLY A 389 10.28 -25.49 -3.02
C GLY A 389 10.30 -23.98 -2.77
N GLY A 390 9.56 -23.54 -1.75
CA GLY A 390 9.36 -22.11 -1.48
C GLY A 390 10.59 -21.42 -0.93
N PRO A 391 10.63 -20.06 -1.01
CA PRO A 391 11.75 -19.28 -0.53
C PRO A 391 11.86 -19.34 1.01
N PRO A 392 13.05 -19.07 1.58
CA PRO A 392 13.20 -18.88 3.01
C PRO A 392 12.35 -17.71 3.47
N GLY A 393 11.97 -17.73 4.74
CA GLY A 393 11.15 -16.68 5.34
C GLY A 393 11.00 -16.90 6.84
N LEU A 394 10.20 -16.07 7.47
CA LEU A 394 10.07 -16.06 8.92
C LEU A 394 8.67 -15.63 9.34
N VAL A 395 8.09 -16.34 10.32
CA VAL A 395 7.01 -15.83 11.15
C VAL A 395 7.61 -15.35 12.47
N LYS A 396 7.33 -14.12 12.85
CA LYS A 396 7.76 -13.52 14.12
C LYS A 396 6.56 -12.92 14.83
N ILE A 397 6.29 -13.38 16.05
CA ILE A 397 5.19 -12.92 16.89
C ILE A 397 5.77 -12.22 18.10
N VAL A 398 5.35 -10.98 18.36
CA VAL A 398 5.74 -10.18 19.51
C VAL A 398 4.59 -10.16 20.51
N THR A 399 4.86 -10.42 21.79
CA THR A 399 3.83 -10.49 22.83
C THR A 399 4.20 -9.70 24.07
N ASP A 400 3.20 -9.36 24.88
CA ASP A 400 3.41 -8.92 26.24
C ASP A 400 3.85 -10.10 27.14
N ARG A 401 4.16 -9.83 28.42
CA ARG A 401 4.51 -10.85 29.43
C ARG A 401 3.42 -11.91 29.64
N ARG A 402 2.16 -11.56 29.37
CA ARG A 402 1.01 -12.49 29.49
C ARG A 402 0.81 -13.32 28.22
N GLY A 403 1.57 -13.03 27.16
CA GLY A 403 1.49 -13.69 25.87
C GLY A 403 0.42 -13.12 24.94
N ARG A 404 -0.18 -11.96 25.22
CA ARG A 404 -1.09 -11.30 24.28
C ARG A 404 -0.28 -10.78 23.10
N VAL A 405 -0.83 -10.96 21.92
CA VAL A 405 -0.19 -10.51 20.67
C VAL A 405 -0.15 -8.98 20.64
N LEU A 406 1.05 -8.42 20.54
CA LEU A 406 1.35 -7.00 20.36
C LEU A 406 1.72 -6.67 18.90
N GLY A 407 2.25 -7.66 18.18
CA GLY A 407 2.63 -7.53 16.80
C GLY A 407 2.91 -8.87 16.14
N GLY A 408 2.79 -8.89 14.83
CA GLY A 408 3.07 -10.05 13.99
C GLY A 408 3.72 -9.63 12.69
N HIS A 409 4.75 -10.35 12.29
CA HIS A 409 5.56 -10.07 11.10
C HIS A 409 5.78 -11.38 10.35
N ILE A 410 5.52 -11.39 9.06
CA ILE A 410 5.60 -12.59 8.24
C ILE A 410 6.33 -12.25 6.93
N LEU A 411 7.35 -13.04 6.61
CA LEU A 411 7.95 -13.11 5.29
C LEU A 411 7.65 -14.49 4.71
N SER A 412 6.76 -14.57 3.73
CA SER A 412 6.30 -15.82 3.13
C SER A 412 5.68 -15.59 1.76
N ALA A 413 5.62 -16.61 0.93
CA ALA A 413 4.91 -16.54 -0.36
C ALA A 413 3.40 -16.22 -0.23
N HIS A 414 2.82 -16.35 0.97
CA HIS A 414 1.40 -16.14 1.30
C HIS A 414 1.23 -15.29 2.57
N ALA A 415 2.17 -14.38 2.85
CA ALA A 415 2.15 -13.59 4.09
C ALA A 415 0.90 -12.71 4.19
N GLY A 416 0.41 -12.19 3.04
CA GLY A 416 -0.80 -11.39 2.97
C GLY A 416 -2.06 -12.13 3.41
N ASP A 417 -2.16 -13.41 3.07
CA ASP A 417 -3.28 -14.25 3.52
C ASP A 417 -3.11 -14.70 4.98
N MET A 418 -1.88 -14.96 5.42
CA MET A 418 -1.58 -15.44 6.76
C MET A 418 -1.75 -14.37 7.85
N ILE A 419 -1.43 -13.11 7.55
CA ILE A 419 -1.42 -12.01 8.56
C ILE A 419 -2.80 -11.76 9.17
N GLY A 420 -3.87 -12.18 8.50
CA GLY A 420 -5.24 -12.09 8.98
C GLY A 420 -5.45 -12.78 10.32
N GLU A 421 -4.82 -13.92 10.56
CA GLU A 421 -4.88 -14.67 11.84
C GLU A 421 -4.28 -13.85 12.99
N LEU A 422 -3.09 -13.27 12.80
CA LEU A 422 -2.44 -12.42 13.81
C LEU A 422 -3.20 -11.11 14.00
N THR A 423 -3.83 -10.58 12.96
CA THR A 423 -4.69 -9.39 13.05
C THR A 423 -5.90 -9.66 13.95
N ILE A 424 -6.58 -10.79 13.78
CA ILE A 424 -7.70 -11.23 14.63
C ILE A 424 -7.21 -11.44 16.06
N ALA A 425 -6.09 -12.14 16.24
CA ALA A 425 -5.52 -12.37 17.55
C ALA A 425 -5.23 -11.07 18.30
N MET A 426 -4.62 -10.11 17.63
CA MET A 426 -4.31 -8.80 18.19
C MET A 426 -5.60 -8.01 18.50
N LYS A 427 -6.54 -7.96 17.55
CA LYS A 427 -7.80 -7.21 17.68
C LYS A 427 -8.64 -7.64 18.88
N PHE A 428 -8.66 -8.94 19.16
CA PHE A 428 -9.44 -9.52 20.26
C PHE A 428 -8.61 -9.84 21.51
N GLY A 429 -7.32 -9.42 21.54
CA GLY A 429 -6.44 -9.58 22.70
C GLY A 429 -6.12 -11.05 23.02
N LEU A 430 -6.11 -11.92 21.99
CA LEU A 430 -5.76 -13.33 22.16
C LEU A 430 -4.28 -13.49 22.50
N THR A 431 -3.98 -14.59 23.19
CA THR A 431 -2.62 -14.99 23.53
C THR A 431 -2.06 -16.01 22.55
N VAL A 432 -0.73 -16.07 22.44
CA VAL A 432 -0.09 -17.14 21.66
C VAL A 432 -0.38 -18.55 22.22
N GLY A 433 -0.70 -18.68 23.51
CA GLY A 433 -1.20 -19.94 24.08
C GLY A 433 -2.55 -20.37 23.50
N GLN A 434 -3.44 -19.41 23.21
CA GLN A 434 -4.69 -19.69 22.54
C GLN A 434 -4.48 -20.02 21.05
N LEU A 435 -3.58 -19.29 20.37
CA LEU A 435 -3.22 -19.58 18.97
C LEU A 435 -2.62 -20.97 18.81
N SER A 436 -1.75 -21.42 19.71
CA SER A 436 -1.16 -22.77 19.67
C SER A 436 -2.21 -23.89 19.82
N GLY A 437 -3.36 -23.60 20.43
CA GLY A 437 -4.47 -24.54 20.58
C GLY A 437 -5.39 -24.62 19.35
N VAL A 438 -5.22 -23.73 18.35
CA VAL A 438 -6.03 -23.77 17.12
C VAL A 438 -5.57 -24.93 16.23
N ILE A 439 -6.53 -25.69 15.71
CA ILE A 439 -6.23 -26.76 14.73
C ILE A 439 -6.07 -26.11 13.35
N HIS A 440 -4.88 -26.22 12.79
CA HIS A 440 -4.58 -25.77 11.42
C HIS A 440 -4.67 -26.97 10.45
N PRO A 441 -5.13 -26.75 9.22
CA PRO A 441 -5.07 -27.81 8.21
C PRO A 441 -3.63 -28.12 7.86
N TYR A 442 -3.32 -29.41 7.70
CA TYR A 442 -2.00 -29.93 7.34
C TYR A 442 -2.02 -30.54 5.94
N PRO A 443 -1.00 -30.30 5.08
CA PRO A 443 0.07 -29.33 5.26
C PRO A 443 -0.31 -27.93 4.72
N THR A 444 -0.06 -26.89 5.48
CA THR A 444 -0.24 -25.50 5.04
C THR A 444 0.89 -24.60 5.56
N THR A 445 1.12 -23.48 4.86
CA THR A 445 2.10 -22.47 5.30
C THR A 445 1.66 -21.80 6.60
N ALA A 446 0.34 -21.70 6.86
CA ALA A 446 -0.22 -21.10 8.06
C ALA A 446 0.16 -21.83 9.36
N GLU A 447 0.54 -23.12 9.30
CA GLU A 447 1.07 -23.85 10.46
C GLU A 447 2.29 -23.17 11.09
N ALA A 448 3.04 -22.36 10.32
CA ALA A 448 4.16 -21.60 10.85
C ALA A 448 3.74 -20.64 12.01
N ILE A 449 2.53 -20.10 11.96
CA ILE A 449 1.98 -19.23 13.03
C ILE A 449 1.78 -20.06 14.31
N LYS A 450 1.12 -21.21 14.18
CA LYS A 450 0.91 -22.15 15.29
C LYS A 450 2.24 -22.60 15.88
N GLN A 451 3.19 -23.01 15.02
CA GLN A 451 4.51 -23.51 15.45
C GLN A 451 5.35 -22.41 16.13
N ALA A 452 5.23 -21.14 15.70
CA ALA A 452 5.83 -20.00 16.41
C ALA A 452 5.17 -19.82 17.80
N ALA A 453 3.85 -19.87 17.85
CA ALA A 453 3.09 -19.74 19.10
C ALA A 453 3.39 -20.88 20.12
N GLU A 454 3.59 -22.10 19.66
CA GLU A 454 3.97 -23.28 20.48
C GLU A 454 5.30 -23.10 21.21
N GLN A 455 6.22 -22.27 20.71
CA GLN A 455 7.51 -22.05 21.37
C GLN A 455 7.33 -21.46 22.78
N ARG A 456 6.33 -20.59 22.98
CA ARG A 456 6.01 -20.07 24.32
C ARG A 456 5.53 -21.20 25.25
N VAL A 457 4.68 -22.07 24.76
CA VAL A 457 4.16 -23.20 25.54
C VAL A 457 5.34 -24.10 25.97
N LYS A 458 6.21 -24.45 25.01
CA LYS A 458 7.42 -25.26 25.28
C LYS A 458 8.34 -24.59 26.30
N SER A 459 8.57 -23.26 26.18
CA SER A 459 9.43 -22.52 27.13
C SER A 459 8.86 -22.47 28.56
N THR A 460 7.53 -22.45 28.69
CA THR A 460 6.86 -22.50 29.98
C THR A 460 7.03 -23.86 30.65
N PHE A 461 6.90 -24.96 29.91
CA PHE A 461 7.10 -26.31 30.45
C PHE A 461 8.58 -26.63 30.74
N ALA A 462 9.52 -26.13 29.92
CA ALA A 462 10.96 -26.30 30.17
C ALA A 462 11.45 -25.65 31.47
N GLY A 463 10.74 -24.62 31.95
CA GLY A 463 11.02 -24.02 33.27
C GLY A 463 10.49 -24.81 34.47
N TRP A 464 9.76 -25.92 34.24
CA TRP A 464 9.21 -26.81 35.25
C TRP A 464 9.98 -28.12 35.39
N MET A 465 10.87 -28.45 34.43
CA MET A 465 11.82 -29.57 34.49
C MET A 465 13.21 -29.09 34.93
#